data_de21c133400cb2d954df6a936d0c1f62
#
_entry.id   de21c133400cb2d954df6a936d0c1f62
#
_cell.length_a   1.000
_cell.length_b   1.000
_cell.length_c   1.000
_cell.angle_alpha   90.00
_cell.angle_beta   90.00
_cell.angle_gamma   90.00
#
_symmetry.space_group_name_H-M   'P 1'
#
loop_
_entity.id
_entity.type
_entity.pdbx_description
1 polymer ?
#
loop_
_entity_poly.entity_id
_entity_poly.type
_entity_poly.pdbx_seq_one_letter_code
_entity_poly.pdbx_strand_id
1 'polypeptide(L)'
;MHEFALFPNAFISVALFFTTGITNKVFYATHSTANDVEHDDRVIFRVFGRNTERIIDRNAEVENWLRLAEVGCAAPIFARFSNGIVCGYLDGETLTVARVREQKIVTEICRSLARIHMLEPTDRDTVKPILFQKAEEFLRNFSARFESSSKQQKFDAFFLENDISLRSDYAKLQQLINALKTRIVFCHNDLLIQNILYDSSTGKVSFIDYEYAGFNYQGFDIANHFCEYAGLFISERDGLYSLV
;
A
#
# COMPACT_ATOMS: atom_id res chain seq x y z
N MET A 1 -2.58 27.21 -19.92
CA MET A 1 -2.69 28.10 -18.75
C MET A 1 -4.14 28.02 -18.31
N HIS A 2 -4.46 27.19 -17.33
CA HIS A 2 -5.79 27.20 -16.72
C HIS A 2 -5.71 28.13 -15.52
N GLU A 3 -6.49 29.23 -15.60
CA GLU A 3 -6.66 30.17 -14.51
C GLU A 3 -7.25 29.41 -13.30
N PHE A 4 -6.52 29.42 -12.19
CA PHE A 4 -7.10 29.11 -10.90
C PHE A 4 -8.05 30.27 -10.55
N ALA A 5 -9.35 30.04 -10.66
CA ALA A 5 -10.33 30.97 -10.14
C ALA A 5 -10.11 31.10 -8.62
N LEU A 6 -9.57 32.24 -8.20
CA LEU A 6 -9.52 32.62 -6.80
C LEU A 6 -10.97 32.79 -6.33
N PHE A 7 -11.44 31.89 -5.51
CA PHE A 7 -12.75 32.01 -4.84
C PHE A 7 -12.60 33.07 -3.73
N PRO A 8 -13.22 34.25 -3.89
CA PRO A 8 -13.23 35.24 -2.83
C PRO A 8 -14.09 34.67 -1.69
N ASN A 9 -13.54 34.59 -0.48
CA ASN A 9 -14.13 34.09 0.79
C ASN A 9 -14.02 32.58 1.05
N ALA A 10 -13.05 31.89 0.47
CA ALA A 10 -12.74 30.52 0.82
C ALA A 10 -11.67 30.47 1.92
N PHE A 11 -11.96 29.84 3.02
CA PHE A 11 -10.97 29.54 4.07
C PHE A 11 -10.49 28.09 3.87
N ILE A 12 -9.19 27.91 3.65
CA ILE A 12 -8.57 26.59 3.65
C ILE A 12 -8.02 26.35 5.05
N SER A 13 -8.65 25.43 5.78
CA SER A 13 -8.14 24.95 7.06
C SER A 13 -7.31 23.70 6.83
N VAL A 14 -6.03 23.76 7.15
CA VAL A 14 -5.17 22.55 7.15
C VAL A 14 -5.26 21.93 8.54
N ALA A 15 -5.87 20.78 8.63
CA ALA A 15 -6.00 20.07 9.88
C ALA A 15 -5.40 18.67 9.78
N LEU A 16 -4.55 18.31 10.68
CA LEU A 16 -3.90 17.04 10.97
C LEU A 16 -2.86 16.50 9.96
N PHE A 17 -1.68 16.23 10.53
CA PHE A 17 -0.68 15.37 9.91
C PHE A 17 -1.00 13.90 10.24
N PHE A 18 -1.17 13.07 9.24
CA PHE A 18 -1.09 11.62 9.41
C PHE A 18 0.39 11.23 9.42
N THR A 19 0.94 10.95 10.60
CA THR A 19 2.38 10.70 10.78
C THR A 19 2.79 9.23 10.64
N THR A 20 1.86 8.33 10.32
CA THR A 20 2.11 6.89 10.34
C THR A 20 2.74 6.32 9.06
N GLY A 21 2.84 7.09 7.98
CA GLY A 21 3.47 6.66 6.74
C GLY A 21 4.99 6.73 6.80
N ILE A 22 5.67 5.63 6.52
CA ILE A 22 7.15 5.57 6.45
C ILE A 22 7.66 6.28 5.20
N THR A 23 6.92 6.16 4.10
CA THR A 23 7.33 6.59 2.75
C THR A 23 6.76 7.94 2.32
N ASN A 24 5.70 8.43 2.99
CA ASN A 24 4.99 9.63 2.62
C ASN A 24 4.64 10.49 3.83
N LYS A 25 4.50 11.81 3.60
CA LYS A 25 3.84 12.72 4.53
C LYS A 25 2.45 13.02 4.01
N VAL A 26 1.44 12.76 4.82
CA VAL A 26 0.04 12.90 4.44
C VAL A 26 -0.63 13.91 5.37
N PHE A 27 -1.34 14.85 4.82
CA PHE A 27 -2.20 15.78 5.54
C PHE A 27 -3.48 16.04 4.75
N TYR A 28 -4.55 16.36 5.42
CA TYR A 28 -5.77 16.74 4.75
C TYR A 28 -6.07 18.23 4.93
N ALA A 29 -6.75 18.81 3.97
CA ALA A 29 -7.30 20.14 4.05
C ALA A 29 -8.81 20.09 3.84
N THR A 30 -9.51 20.93 4.59
CA THR A 30 -10.94 21.19 4.39
C THR A 30 -11.12 22.57 3.78
N HIS A 31 -12.09 22.67 2.90
CA HIS A 31 -12.56 23.92 2.36
C HIS A 31 -13.88 24.27 3.03
N SER A 32 -13.98 25.46 3.61
CA SER A 32 -15.24 25.98 4.14
C SER A 32 -15.50 27.35 3.55
N THR A 33 -16.73 27.59 3.11
CA THR A 33 -17.21 28.92 2.74
C THR A 33 -18.03 29.48 3.89
N ALA A 34 -18.05 30.81 4.05
CA ALA A 34 -18.74 31.48 5.16
C ALA A 34 -20.27 31.19 5.22
N ASN A 35 -20.83 30.60 4.19
CA ASN A 35 -22.25 30.28 4.06
C ASN A 35 -22.58 28.77 4.05
N ASP A 36 -21.57 27.89 4.03
CA ASP A 36 -21.80 26.45 3.95
C ASP A 36 -21.57 25.78 5.31
N VAL A 37 -22.68 25.38 5.91
CA VAL A 37 -22.68 24.64 7.19
C VAL A 37 -22.40 23.15 6.99
N GLU A 38 -22.32 22.62 5.73
CA GLU A 38 -22.35 21.16 5.51
C GLU A 38 -21.60 20.61 4.29
N HIS A 39 -20.78 21.36 3.57
CA HIS A 39 -19.93 20.74 2.53
C HIS A 39 -18.50 20.59 3.05
N ASP A 40 -18.23 19.42 3.58
CA ASP A 40 -16.91 18.99 4.05
C ASP A 40 -16.09 18.49 2.85
N ASP A 41 -15.70 19.42 1.97
CA ASP A 41 -14.83 19.13 0.84
C ASP A 41 -13.41 18.87 1.34
N ARG A 42 -13.18 17.62 1.78
CA ARG A 42 -11.88 17.15 2.25
C ARG A 42 -11.02 16.69 1.09
N VAL A 43 -9.79 17.14 1.06
CA VAL A 43 -8.78 16.66 0.13
C VAL A 43 -7.53 16.22 0.88
N ILE A 44 -6.85 15.21 0.33
CA ILE A 44 -5.60 14.69 0.86
C ILE A 44 -4.44 15.25 0.04
N PHE A 45 -3.47 15.82 0.75
CA PHE A 45 -2.15 16.13 0.22
C PHE A 45 -1.19 15.02 0.62
N ARG A 46 -0.63 14.34 -0.36
CA ARG A 46 0.38 13.30 -0.14
C ARG A 46 1.71 13.78 -0.72
N VAL A 47 2.64 14.09 0.18
CA VAL A 47 3.99 14.53 -0.19
C VAL A 47 4.92 13.33 -0.10
N PHE A 48 5.59 13.02 -1.20
CA PHE A 48 6.53 11.90 -1.29
C PHE A 48 7.73 12.08 -0.36
N GLY A 49 8.11 11.04 0.34
CA GLY A 49 9.26 11.04 1.23
C GLY A 49 10.57 11.21 0.45
N ARG A 50 11.57 11.79 1.08
CA ARG A 50 12.89 11.97 0.46
C ARG A 50 13.55 10.61 0.21
N ASN A 51 14.17 10.45 -0.95
CA ASN A 51 14.89 9.25 -1.39
C ASN A 51 14.02 7.99 -1.53
N THR A 52 12.70 8.10 -1.47
CA THR A 52 11.80 6.94 -1.68
C THR A 52 11.74 6.53 -3.15
N GLU A 53 12.10 7.42 -4.06
CA GLU A 53 12.22 7.15 -5.51
C GLU A 53 13.26 6.07 -5.86
N ARG A 54 14.11 5.68 -4.92
CA ARG A 54 15.06 4.57 -5.07
C ARG A 54 14.38 3.19 -4.97
N ILE A 55 13.21 3.13 -4.36
CA ILE A 55 12.47 1.88 -4.10
C ILE A 55 11.13 1.90 -4.81
N ILE A 56 10.50 3.10 -4.92
CA ILE A 56 9.16 3.29 -5.45
C ILE A 56 9.24 4.10 -6.75
N ASP A 57 8.70 3.52 -7.83
CA ASP A 57 8.48 4.24 -9.08
C ASP A 57 7.25 5.14 -8.95
N ARG A 58 7.48 6.42 -8.65
CA ARG A 58 6.41 7.40 -8.42
C ARG A 58 5.57 7.70 -9.66
N ASN A 59 6.10 7.49 -10.86
CA ASN A 59 5.33 7.63 -12.10
C ASN A 59 4.37 6.46 -12.24
N ALA A 60 4.87 5.23 -12.11
CA ALA A 60 4.05 4.03 -12.16
C ALA A 60 2.98 4.03 -11.06
N GLU A 61 3.29 4.48 -9.84
CA GLU A 61 2.34 4.63 -8.75
C GLU A 61 1.15 5.54 -9.16
N VAL A 62 1.45 6.73 -9.69
CA VAL A 62 0.41 7.69 -10.08
C VAL A 62 -0.41 7.18 -11.26
N GLU A 63 0.22 6.56 -12.26
CA GLU A 63 -0.49 5.95 -13.41
C GLU A 63 -1.42 4.82 -12.96
N ASN A 64 -0.94 3.94 -12.10
CA ASN A 64 -1.75 2.85 -11.54
C ASN A 64 -2.91 3.38 -10.69
N TRP A 65 -2.66 4.41 -9.90
CA TRP A 65 -3.71 5.06 -9.11
C TRP A 65 -4.80 5.68 -9.99
N LEU A 66 -4.43 6.40 -11.05
CA LEU A 66 -5.40 6.97 -12.00
C LEU A 66 -6.27 5.88 -12.62
N ARG A 67 -5.69 4.77 -13.05
CA ARG A 67 -6.43 3.62 -13.60
C ARG A 67 -7.39 3.01 -12.59
N LEU A 68 -6.98 2.90 -11.33
CA LEU A 68 -7.84 2.41 -10.24
C LEU A 68 -8.97 3.39 -9.92
N ALA A 69 -8.71 4.69 -9.98
CA ALA A 69 -9.72 5.73 -9.77
C ALA A 69 -10.79 5.71 -10.88
N GLU A 70 -10.41 5.49 -12.14
CA GLU A 70 -11.36 5.38 -13.29
C GLU A 70 -12.37 4.24 -13.10
N VAL A 71 -11.99 3.15 -12.43
CA VAL A 71 -12.89 2.02 -12.15
C VAL A 71 -13.49 2.06 -10.72
N GLY A 72 -13.33 3.19 -10.03
CA GLY A 72 -13.89 3.41 -8.69
C GLY A 72 -13.24 2.59 -7.58
N CYS A 73 -11.99 2.14 -7.78
CA CYS A 73 -11.22 1.37 -6.79
C CYS A 73 -10.25 2.23 -5.99
N ALA A 74 -10.05 3.50 -6.37
CA ALA A 74 -9.22 4.45 -5.63
C ALA A 74 -9.87 5.83 -5.60
N ALA A 75 -9.43 6.70 -4.69
CA ALA A 75 -9.84 8.10 -4.67
C ALA A 75 -9.36 8.82 -5.94
N PRO A 76 -10.12 9.79 -6.46
CA PRO A 76 -9.70 10.58 -7.63
C PRO A 76 -8.45 11.40 -7.31
N ILE A 77 -7.54 11.54 -8.27
CA ILE A 77 -6.42 12.47 -8.20
C ILE A 77 -6.86 13.80 -8.81
N PHE A 78 -6.77 14.87 -8.03
CA PHE A 78 -7.16 16.22 -8.46
C PHE A 78 -5.98 17.01 -9.02
N ALA A 79 -4.79 16.81 -8.47
CA ALA A 79 -3.59 17.49 -8.93
C ALA A 79 -2.33 16.65 -8.67
N ARG A 80 -1.31 16.88 -9.49
CA ARG A 80 0.03 16.33 -9.33
C ARG A 80 1.05 17.47 -9.33
N PHE A 81 2.01 17.40 -8.43
CA PHE A 81 3.17 18.31 -8.37
C PHE A 81 4.47 17.49 -8.29
N SER A 82 5.61 18.15 -8.34
CA SER A 82 6.91 17.48 -8.50
C SER A 82 7.24 16.44 -7.44
N ASN A 83 6.74 16.63 -6.23
CA ASN A 83 7.01 15.76 -5.07
C ASN A 83 5.75 15.28 -4.36
N GLY A 84 4.61 15.20 -5.04
CA GLY A 84 3.37 14.73 -4.42
C GLY A 84 2.13 14.83 -5.30
N ILE A 85 0.99 14.52 -4.68
CA ILE A 85 -0.33 14.56 -5.30
C ILE A 85 -1.36 15.16 -4.34
N VAL A 86 -2.46 15.67 -4.92
CA VAL A 86 -3.70 15.98 -4.20
C VAL A 86 -4.77 15.01 -4.68
N CYS A 87 -5.41 14.33 -3.76
CA CYS A 87 -6.45 13.35 -4.07
C CYS A 87 -7.67 13.52 -3.15
N GLY A 88 -8.75 12.85 -3.51
CA GLY A 88 -9.97 12.83 -2.72
C GLY A 88 -9.74 12.16 -1.36
N TYR A 89 -10.53 12.58 -0.38
CA TYR A 89 -10.60 11.93 0.92
C TYR A 89 -11.53 10.70 0.82
N LEU A 90 -11.16 9.63 1.50
CA LEU A 90 -11.99 8.44 1.65
C LEU A 90 -12.40 8.32 3.12
N ASP A 91 -13.70 8.22 3.36
CA ASP A 91 -14.24 7.98 4.69
C ASP A 91 -13.94 6.55 5.15
N GLY A 92 -13.75 6.40 6.45
CA GLY A 92 -13.51 5.11 7.07
C GLY A 92 -12.36 5.13 8.06
N GLU A 93 -12.28 4.07 8.83
CA GLU A 93 -11.23 3.81 9.79
C GLU A 93 -10.38 2.64 9.33
N THR A 94 -9.09 2.67 9.64
CA THR A 94 -8.20 1.52 9.42
C THR A 94 -8.64 0.34 10.29
N LEU A 95 -8.45 -0.86 9.77
CA LEU A 95 -8.87 -2.07 10.47
C LEU A 95 -7.90 -2.45 11.59
N THR A 96 -8.42 -3.20 12.53
CA THR A 96 -7.63 -3.95 13.53
C THR A 96 -7.63 -5.43 13.17
N VAL A 97 -6.70 -6.21 13.74
CA VAL A 97 -6.64 -7.68 13.58
C VAL A 97 -7.95 -8.38 13.96
N ALA A 98 -8.67 -7.84 14.95
CA ALA A 98 -9.98 -8.37 15.33
C ALA A 98 -11.04 -8.08 14.25
N ARG A 99 -11.10 -6.83 13.78
CA ARG A 99 -12.11 -6.39 12.82
C ARG A 99 -11.95 -7.00 11.43
N VAL A 100 -10.70 -7.18 10.98
CA VAL A 100 -10.44 -7.78 9.65
C VAL A 100 -10.99 -9.21 9.52
N ARG A 101 -11.29 -9.89 10.65
CA ARG A 101 -11.88 -11.24 10.72
C ARG A 101 -13.42 -11.24 10.74
N GLU A 102 -14.07 -10.09 10.85
CA GLU A 102 -15.52 -10.00 10.82
C GLU A 102 -16.03 -10.40 9.42
N GLN A 103 -16.94 -11.37 9.35
CA GLN A 103 -17.42 -11.94 8.08
C GLN A 103 -17.92 -10.89 7.07
N LYS A 104 -18.62 -9.86 7.55
CA LYS A 104 -19.09 -8.75 6.70
C LYS A 104 -17.93 -7.97 6.08
N ILE A 105 -16.88 -7.70 6.87
CA ILE A 105 -15.68 -6.97 6.42
C ILE A 105 -14.86 -7.83 5.47
N VAL A 106 -14.62 -9.10 5.79
CA VAL A 106 -13.97 -10.07 4.89
C VAL A 106 -14.66 -10.09 3.52
N THR A 107 -16.00 -10.13 3.51
CA THR A 107 -16.77 -10.15 2.27
C THR A 107 -16.54 -8.90 1.44
N GLU A 108 -16.49 -7.72 2.05
CA GLU A 108 -16.25 -6.45 1.33
C GLU A 108 -14.79 -6.32 0.88
N ILE A 109 -13.81 -6.79 1.67
CA ILE A 109 -12.41 -6.88 1.25
C ILE A 109 -12.30 -7.74 -0.01
N CYS A 110 -12.88 -8.94 0.01
CA CYS A 110 -12.87 -9.83 -1.15
C CYS A 110 -13.53 -9.22 -2.39
N ARG A 111 -14.65 -8.51 -2.22
CA ARG A 111 -15.32 -7.81 -3.33
C ARG A 111 -14.46 -6.68 -3.92
N SER A 112 -13.85 -5.88 -3.05
CA SER A 112 -12.99 -4.78 -3.47
C SER A 112 -11.73 -5.29 -4.14
N LEU A 113 -11.11 -6.34 -3.59
CA LEU A 113 -9.94 -6.99 -4.18
C LEU A 113 -10.27 -7.62 -5.54
N ALA A 114 -11.42 -8.28 -5.65
CA ALA A 114 -11.86 -8.86 -6.92
C ALA A 114 -12.03 -7.79 -8.02
N ARG A 115 -12.54 -6.61 -7.69
CA ARG A 115 -12.63 -5.48 -8.65
C ARG A 115 -11.25 -5.03 -9.14
N ILE A 116 -10.28 -4.93 -8.25
CA ILE A 116 -8.89 -4.59 -8.61
C ILE A 116 -8.30 -5.69 -9.50
N HIS A 117 -8.48 -6.95 -9.15
CA HIS A 117 -8.01 -8.09 -9.95
C HIS A 117 -8.66 -8.22 -11.33
N MET A 118 -9.77 -7.53 -11.57
CA MET A 118 -10.44 -7.48 -12.88
C MET A 118 -9.92 -6.34 -13.77
N LEU A 119 -9.02 -5.50 -13.28
CA LEU A 119 -8.43 -4.43 -14.09
C LEU A 119 -7.58 -5.03 -15.22
N GLU A 120 -8.01 -4.76 -16.45
CA GLU A 120 -7.34 -5.31 -17.63
C GLU A 120 -6.05 -4.53 -17.95
N PRO A 121 -5.01 -5.22 -18.38
CA PRO A 121 -3.80 -4.54 -18.84
C PRO A 121 -4.04 -3.80 -20.16
N THR A 122 -3.29 -2.73 -20.38
CA THR A 122 -3.32 -2.01 -21.66
C THR A 122 -2.84 -2.88 -22.83
N ASP A 123 -1.86 -3.73 -22.56
CA ASP A 123 -1.31 -4.68 -23.52
C ASP A 123 -1.05 -6.03 -22.81
N ARG A 124 -1.81 -7.05 -23.18
CA ARG A 124 -1.73 -8.38 -22.56
C ARG A 124 -0.42 -9.12 -22.86
N ASP A 125 0.20 -8.84 -24.00
CA ASP A 125 1.40 -9.57 -24.42
C ASP A 125 2.65 -9.13 -23.67
N THR A 126 2.61 -7.94 -23.06
CA THR A 126 3.73 -7.36 -22.30
C THR A 126 3.65 -7.55 -20.81
N VAL A 127 2.53 -8.07 -20.29
CA VAL A 127 2.30 -8.21 -18.83
C VAL A 127 3.24 -9.25 -18.23
N LYS A 128 4.07 -8.80 -17.31
CA LYS A 128 4.93 -9.66 -16.49
C LYS A 128 4.63 -9.43 -15.01
N PRO A 129 4.60 -10.50 -14.18
CA PRO A 129 4.43 -10.35 -12.74
C PRO A 129 5.66 -9.67 -12.15
N ILE A 130 5.44 -8.67 -11.30
CA ILE A 130 6.51 -7.87 -10.70
C ILE A 130 7.24 -8.59 -9.55
N LEU A 131 6.68 -9.68 -9.00
CA LEU A 131 7.19 -10.37 -7.82
C LEU A 131 8.69 -10.66 -7.90
N PHE A 132 9.11 -11.35 -8.95
CA PHE A 132 10.51 -11.78 -9.07
C PHE A 132 11.45 -10.62 -9.38
N GLN A 133 10.99 -9.63 -10.16
CA GLN A 133 11.76 -8.42 -10.39
C GLN A 133 12.01 -7.68 -9.07
N LYS A 134 10.99 -7.48 -8.25
CA LYS A 134 11.10 -6.81 -6.95
C LYS A 134 11.94 -7.62 -5.95
N ALA A 135 11.75 -8.92 -5.89
CA ALA A 135 12.57 -9.79 -5.06
C ALA A 135 14.07 -9.71 -5.44
N GLU A 136 14.38 -9.68 -6.72
CA GLU A 136 15.75 -9.50 -7.21
C GLU A 136 16.34 -8.13 -6.85
N GLU A 137 15.54 -7.06 -6.95
CA GLU A 137 15.93 -5.73 -6.53
C GLU A 137 16.25 -5.70 -5.02
N PHE A 138 15.40 -6.30 -4.19
CA PHE A 138 15.63 -6.39 -2.75
C PHE A 138 16.87 -7.24 -2.41
N LEU A 139 17.04 -8.39 -3.05
CA LEU A 139 18.21 -9.25 -2.84
C LEU A 139 19.54 -8.58 -3.26
N ARG A 140 19.51 -7.74 -4.31
CA ARG A 140 20.70 -6.95 -4.73
C ARG A 140 21.04 -5.85 -3.75
N ASN A 141 20.02 -5.22 -3.14
CA ASN A 141 20.19 -4.13 -2.19
C ASN A 141 20.37 -4.63 -0.74
N PHE A 142 20.14 -5.91 -0.51
CA PHE A 142 20.27 -6.52 0.81
C PHE A 142 21.74 -6.56 1.24
N SER A 143 22.05 -5.93 2.38
CA SER A 143 23.35 -6.00 3.02
C SER A 143 23.28 -6.92 4.24
N ALA A 144 24.06 -8.00 4.22
CA ALA A 144 24.26 -8.87 5.38
C ALA A 144 25.23 -8.29 6.43
N ARG A 145 25.63 -7.02 6.28
CA ARG A 145 26.59 -6.34 7.17
C ARG A 145 25.88 -5.24 7.95
N PHE A 146 26.07 -5.28 9.25
CA PHE A 146 25.56 -4.30 10.21
C PHE A 146 26.72 -3.56 10.88
N GLU A 147 26.56 -2.26 11.13
CA GLU A 147 27.55 -1.47 11.89
C GLU A 147 27.68 -1.95 13.34
N SER A 148 26.58 -2.39 13.92
CA SER A 148 26.56 -2.93 15.29
C SER A 148 27.00 -4.39 15.31
N SER A 149 28.10 -4.68 16.03
CA SER A 149 28.60 -6.05 16.20
C SER A 149 27.57 -6.98 16.85
N SER A 150 26.75 -6.49 17.79
CA SER A 150 25.71 -7.31 18.41
C SER A 150 24.59 -7.67 17.45
N LYS A 151 24.21 -6.75 16.55
CA LYS A 151 23.23 -7.04 15.48
C LYS A 151 23.81 -8.03 14.47
N GLN A 152 25.08 -7.88 14.11
CA GLN A 152 25.77 -8.82 13.23
C GLN A 152 25.79 -10.22 13.81
N GLN A 153 26.16 -10.38 15.08
CA GLN A 153 26.17 -11.69 15.74
C GLN A 153 24.79 -12.35 15.77
N LYS A 154 23.72 -11.58 16.06
CA LYS A 154 22.35 -12.11 16.05
C LYS A 154 21.92 -12.54 14.64
N PHE A 155 22.27 -11.75 13.63
CA PHE A 155 21.99 -12.08 12.24
C PHE A 155 22.70 -13.36 11.81
N ASP A 156 24.01 -13.44 12.05
CA ASP A 156 24.83 -14.61 11.68
C ASP A 156 24.33 -15.87 12.36
N ALA A 157 24.06 -15.80 13.68
CA ALA A 157 23.50 -16.92 14.43
C ALA A 157 22.17 -17.40 13.86
N PHE A 158 21.24 -16.47 13.58
CA PHE A 158 19.92 -16.81 13.03
C PHE A 158 20.02 -17.52 11.68
N PHE A 159 20.83 -17.01 10.77
CA PHE A 159 21.00 -17.61 9.44
C PHE A 159 21.73 -18.95 9.48
N LEU A 160 22.75 -19.09 10.33
CA LEU A 160 23.50 -20.34 10.51
C LEU A 160 22.67 -21.41 11.23
N GLU A 161 21.99 -21.05 12.33
CA GLU A 161 21.20 -21.99 13.12
C GLU A 161 20.01 -22.56 12.35
N ASN A 162 19.45 -21.78 11.43
CA ASN A 162 18.26 -22.19 10.66
C ASN A 162 18.60 -22.66 9.22
N ASP A 163 19.88 -22.74 8.86
CA ASP A 163 20.36 -23.11 7.51
C ASP A 163 19.65 -22.30 6.39
N ILE A 164 19.45 -21.00 6.65
CA ILE A 164 18.70 -20.12 5.73
C ILE A 164 19.63 -19.65 4.62
N SER A 165 19.25 -19.97 3.38
CA SER A 165 19.85 -19.44 2.18
C SER A 165 18.83 -18.68 1.36
N LEU A 166 18.75 -17.35 1.49
CA LEU A 166 17.79 -16.52 0.77
C LEU A 166 17.80 -16.77 -0.74
N ARG A 167 18.96 -16.99 -1.35
CA ARG A 167 19.06 -17.28 -2.79
C ARG A 167 18.55 -18.67 -3.15
N SER A 168 18.82 -19.67 -2.33
CA SER A 168 18.31 -21.03 -2.51
C SER A 168 16.79 -21.07 -2.36
N ASP A 169 16.26 -20.40 -1.33
CA ASP A 169 14.82 -20.36 -1.06
C ASP A 169 14.08 -19.55 -2.11
N TYR A 170 14.66 -18.44 -2.57
CA TYR A 170 14.14 -17.69 -3.72
C TYR A 170 14.04 -18.57 -4.98
N ALA A 171 15.10 -19.33 -5.31
CA ALA A 171 15.10 -20.21 -6.48
C ALA A 171 14.03 -21.32 -6.38
N LYS A 172 13.88 -21.92 -5.19
CA LYS A 172 12.81 -22.91 -4.93
C LYS A 172 11.42 -22.28 -5.08
N LEU A 173 11.20 -21.09 -4.50
CA LEU A 173 9.94 -20.37 -4.62
C LEU A 173 9.60 -20.07 -6.08
N GLN A 174 10.57 -19.62 -6.88
CA GLN A 174 10.41 -19.35 -8.30
C GLN A 174 9.98 -20.61 -9.07
N GLN A 175 10.62 -21.75 -8.79
CA GLN A 175 10.25 -23.03 -9.41
C GLN A 175 8.81 -23.44 -9.06
N LEU A 176 8.43 -23.33 -7.76
CA LEU A 176 7.10 -23.68 -7.29
C LEU A 176 6.01 -22.79 -7.94
N ILE A 177 6.20 -21.48 -7.96
CA ILE A 177 5.24 -20.55 -8.56
C ILE A 177 5.09 -20.77 -10.05
N ASN A 178 6.20 -21.01 -10.77
CA ASN A 178 6.16 -21.31 -12.21
C ASN A 178 5.42 -22.62 -12.51
N ALA A 179 5.53 -23.62 -11.62
CA ALA A 179 4.81 -24.88 -11.75
C ALA A 179 3.30 -24.75 -11.53
N LEU A 180 2.87 -23.81 -10.66
CA LEU A 180 1.46 -23.63 -10.31
C LEU A 180 0.62 -22.97 -11.41
N LYS A 181 1.24 -22.33 -12.42
CA LYS A 181 0.54 -21.62 -13.52
C LYS A 181 -0.56 -20.68 -13.01
N THR A 182 -0.28 -19.95 -11.93
CA THR A 182 -1.24 -19.03 -11.31
C THR A 182 -1.59 -17.87 -12.25
N ARG A 183 -2.80 -17.33 -12.09
CA ARG A 183 -3.25 -16.16 -12.86
C ARG A 183 -2.42 -14.93 -12.51
N ILE A 184 -2.08 -14.14 -13.54
CA ILE A 184 -1.52 -12.80 -13.36
C ILE A 184 -2.68 -11.82 -13.47
N VAL A 185 -2.83 -10.97 -12.46
CA VAL A 185 -3.89 -9.97 -12.34
C VAL A 185 -3.27 -8.66 -11.85
N PHE A 186 -4.02 -7.57 -11.93
CA PHE A 186 -3.59 -6.34 -11.27
C PHE A 186 -3.76 -6.51 -9.75
N CYS A 187 -2.70 -6.35 -9.00
CA CYS A 187 -2.62 -6.57 -7.55
C CYS A 187 -2.34 -5.27 -6.80
N HIS A 188 -2.78 -5.19 -5.56
CA HIS A 188 -2.38 -4.16 -4.62
C HIS A 188 -0.92 -4.33 -4.19
N ASN A 189 -0.51 -5.57 -3.96
CA ASN A 189 0.83 -6.01 -3.54
C ASN A 189 1.27 -5.58 -2.12
N ASP A 190 0.45 -4.82 -1.41
CA ASP A 190 0.73 -4.38 -0.03
C ASP A 190 -0.58 -4.21 0.76
N LEU A 191 -1.42 -5.26 0.79
CA LEU A 191 -2.75 -5.20 1.41
C LEU A 191 -2.68 -5.42 2.93
N LEU A 192 -1.96 -4.51 3.60
CA LEU A 192 -1.87 -4.44 5.06
C LEU A 192 -3.20 -3.96 5.66
N ILE A 193 -3.46 -4.27 6.94
CA ILE A 193 -4.69 -3.78 7.64
C ILE A 193 -4.76 -2.26 7.64
N GLN A 194 -3.61 -1.58 7.74
CA GLN A 194 -3.51 -0.12 7.72
C GLN A 194 -3.85 0.49 6.36
N ASN A 195 -3.79 -0.31 5.29
CA ASN A 195 -4.11 0.09 3.92
C ASN A 195 -5.57 -0.20 3.56
N ILE A 196 -6.39 -0.64 4.53
CA ILE A 196 -7.80 -0.95 4.37
C ILE A 196 -8.63 -0.02 5.25
N LEU A 197 -9.46 0.80 4.61
CA LEU A 197 -10.43 1.65 5.29
C LEU A 197 -11.81 0.98 5.27
N TYR A 198 -12.46 0.92 6.41
CA TYR A 198 -13.84 0.47 6.53
C TYR A 198 -14.74 1.62 6.99
N ASP A 199 -15.66 2.01 6.14
CA ASP A 199 -16.71 2.97 6.47
C ASP A 199 -17.90 2.23 7.09
N SER A 200 -18.08 2.41 8.40
CA SER A 200 -19.15 1.75 9.15
C SER A 200 -20.55 2.29 8.80
N SER A 201 -20.64 3.51 8.24
CA SER A 201 -21.92 4.12 7.86
C SER A 201 -22.48 3.52 6.57
N THR A 202 -21.62 3.18 5.63
CA THR A 202 -21.99 2.59 4.33
C THR A 202 -21.72 1.09 4.25
N GLY A 203 -20.92 0.54 5.17
CA GLY A 203 -20.45 -0.83 5.15
C GLY A 203 -19.43 -1.13 4.06
N LYS A 204 -18.85 -0.11 3.44
CA LYS A 204 -17.91 -0.25 2.32
C LYS A 204 -16.46 -0.37 2.80
N VAL A 205 -15.67 -1.07 2.00
CA VAL A 205 -14.20 -1.12 2.13
C VAL A 205 -13.58 -0.38 0.97
N SER A 206 -12.59 0.45 1.29
CA SER A 206 -11.71 1.13 0.33
C SER A 206 -10.26 0.80 0.64
N PHE A 207 -9.43 0.71 -0.39
CA PHE A 207 -8.00 0.51 -0.23
C PHE A 207 -7.25 1.82 -0.48
N ILE A 208 -6.08 1.95 0.14
CA ILE A 208 -5.17 3.10 0.00
C ILE A 208 -3.74 2.58 -0.13
N ASP A 209 -2.82 3.47 -0.51
CA ASP A 209 -1.38 3.22 -0.61
C ASP A 209 -0.99 2.21 -1.71
N TYR A 210 -1.16 2.64 -2.96
CA TYR A 210 -0.91 1.84 -4.16
C TYR A 210 0.54 1.92 -4.66
N GLU A 211 1.51 2.22 -3.79
CA GLU A 211 2.91 2.43 -4.19
C GLU A 211 3.60 1.17 -4.73
N TYR A 212 3.05 -0.01 -4.41
CA TYR A 212 3.50 -1.30 -4.94
C TYR A 212 2.52 -1.93 -5.95
N ALA A 213 1.41 -1.23 -6.26
CA ALA A 213 0.39 -1.80 -7.13
C ALA A 213 0.92 -2.08 -8.55
N GLY A 214 0.46 -3.18 -9.12
CA GLY A 214 0.87 -3.60 -10.46
C GLY A 214 0.50 -5.05 -10.74
N PHE A 215 0.73 -5.50 -11.98
CA PHE A 215 0.44 -6.87 -12.36
C PHE A 215 1.34 -7.87 -11.63
N ASN A 216 0.72 -8.87 -11.00
CA ASN A 216 1.42 -9.87 -10.22
C ASN A 216 0.60 -11.18 -10.15
N TYR A 217 1.16 -12.20 -9.55
CA TYR A 217 0.44 -13.43 -9.27
C TYR A 217 -0.71 -13.18 -8.27
N GLN A 218 -1.93 -13.55 -8.64
CA GLN A 218 -3.13 -13.37 -7.82
C GLN A 218 -2.95 -13.91 -6.39
N GLY A 219 -2.28 -15.06 -6.26
CA GLY A 219 -2.02 -15.68 -4.96
C GLY A 219 -1.14 -14.86 -4.05
N PHE A 220 -0.28 -13.99 -4.60
CA PHE A 220 0.57 -13.11 -3.80
C PHE A 220 -0.26 -12.10 -3.00
N ASP A 221 -1.20 -11.43 -3.65
CA ASP A 221 -2.06 -10.41 -3.02
C ASP A 221 -2.91 -11.02 -1.89
N ILE A 222 -3.47 -12.21 -2.16
CA ILE A 222 -4.25 -12.94 -1.18
C ILE A 222 -3.38 -13.37 0.01
N ALA A 223 -2.19 -13.92 -0.26
CA ALA A 223 -1.28 -14.37 0.79
C ALA A 223 -0.73 -13.20 1.63
N ASN A 224 -0.40 -12.07 0.98
CA ASN A 224 0.02 -10.86 1.66
C ASN A 224 -1.05 -10.41 2.68
N HIS A 225 -2.31 -10.37 2.27
CA HIS A 225 -3.40 -10.01 3.18
C HIS A 225 -3.59 -11.04 4.31
N PHE A 226 -3.44 -12.34 4.04
CA PHE A 226 -3.58 -13.36 5.09
C PHE A 226 -2.47 -13.29 6.14
N CYS A 227 -1.29 -12.76 5.83
CA CYS A 227 -0.25 -12.53 6.84
C CYS A 227 -0.74 -11.59 7.95
N GLU A 228 -1.63 -10.66 7.63
CA GLU A 228 -2.19 -9.70 8.60
C GLU A 228 -3.10 -10.35 9.64
N TYR A 229 -3.63 -11.54 9.36
CA TYR A 229 -4.45 -12.29 10.32
C TYR A 229 -3.61 -12.90 11.46
N ALA A 230 -2.31 -13.06 11.29
CA ALA A 230 -1.43 -13.52 12.35
C ALA A 230 -1.33 -12.50 13.50
N GLY A 231 -1.44 -11.21 13.17
CA GLY A 231 -1.32 -10.11 14.12
C GLY A 231 0.13 -9.82 14.50
N LEU A 232 0.34 -8.66 15.11
CA LEU A 232 1.62 -8.27 15.71
C LEU A 232 1.52 -8.49 17.22
N PHE A 233 2.32 -9.39 17.77
CA PHE A 233 2.54 -9.45 19.21
C PHE A 233 3.73 -8.54 19.56
N ILE A 234 3.45 -7.46 20.26
CA ILE A 234 4.49 -6.66 20.90
C ILE A 234 4.79 -7.34 22.24
N SER A 235 5.90 -8.04 22.33
CA SER A 235 6.42 -8.45 23.62
C SER A 235 7.05 -7.24 24.29
N GLU A 236 6.43 -6.74 25.37
CA GLU A 236 6.99 -5.63 26.14
C GLU A 236 8.38 -5.90 26.72
N ARG A 237 8.82 -7.17 26.73
CA ARG A 237 10.10 -7.57 27.32
C ARG A 237 11.33 -7.38 26.43
N ASP A 238 11.19 -7.40 25.11
CA ASP A 238 12.37 -7.49 24.23
C ASP A 238 12.40 -6.50 23.06
N GLY A 239 11.38 -5.69 22.85
CA GLY A 239 11.30 -4.77 21.70
C GLY A 239 11.35 -5.49 20.33
N LEU A 240 11.12 -6.80 20.33
CA LEU A 240 11.10 -7.64 19.15
C LEU A 240 9.66 -7.91 18.71
N TYR A 241 9.36 -7.65 17.45
CA TYR A 241 8.13 -8.08 16.83
C TYR A 241 8.23 -9.58 16.55
N SER A 242 7.40 -10.41 17.17
CA SER A 242 7.26 -11.80 16.78
C SER A 242 5.95 -11.97 16.01
N LEU A 243 6.03 -12.55 14.82
CA LEU A 243 4.88 -13.06 14.08
C LEU A 243 4.52 -14.41 14.69
N VAL A 244 3.28 -14.59 15.12
CA VAL A 244 2.71 -15.87 15.53
C VAL A 244 1.65 -16.28 14.52
#